data_795aa9acfcc454cae6e95edb1c898200
#
_entry.id   795aa9acfcc454cae6e95edb1c898200
#
_cell.length_a   1.000
_cell.length_b   1.000
_cell.length_c   1.000
_cell.angle_alpha   90.00
_cell.angle_beta   90.00
_cell.angle_gamma   90.00
#
_symmetry.space_group_name_H-M   'P 1'
#
loop_
_entity.id
_entity.type
_entity.pdbx_description
1 polymer ?
#
loop_
_entity_poly.entity_id
_entity_poly.type
_entity_poly.pdbx_seq_one_letter_code
_entity_poly.pdbx_strand_id
1 'polypeptide(L)'
;MQRDFLDPGGFGEMLGNDLSQLQRTIEPNKALLAAWRGAGLMVLHTREGHRQDLADLPPAKKVRGRGEKTIGDHGPMGRILVRGEEGHDIIPELYPRAGEPVIDKPGKGAFWATDLHAILQHAGIRQLVVTGVTTEVCVNTTVREANDRGYDCLVPADCVGSYFPEFHEMGLKMIKAQGGIFGWVTHSSKILPVLAPAEPTA
;
A
#
# COMPACT_ATOMS: atom_id res chain seq x y z
N MET A 1 4.00 -1.75 1.43
CA MET A 1 4.51 -2.83 2.32
C MET A 1 6.02 -2.59 2.57
N GLN A 2 6.33 -1.47 3.27
CA GLN A 2 7.71 -1.05 3.54
C GLN A 2 8.19 -1.56 4.89
N ARG A 3 9.50 -1.72 5.03
CA ARG A 3 10.17 -2.15 6.26
C ARG A 3 9.91 -1.20 7.43
N ASP A 4 9.88 0.12 7.17
CA ASP A 4 9.52 1.14 8.17
C ASP A 4 8.18 0.89 8.87
N PHE A 5 7.23 0.18 8.21
CA PHE A 5 5.92 -0.10 8.80
C PHE A 5 5.77 -1.51 9.34
N LEU A 6 6.57 -2.46 8.87
CA LEU A 6 6.37 -3.90 9.11
C LEU A 6 7.49 -4.55 9.91
N ASP A 7 8.72 -4.04 9.84
CA ASP A 7 9.86 -4.66 10.47
C ASP A 7 10.15 -4.05 11.86
N PRO A 8 10.67 -4.84 12.81
CA PRO A 8 11.23 -4.32 14.05
C PRO A 8 12.32 -3.27 13.78
N GLY A 9 12.34 -2.22 14.58
CA GLY A 9 13.23 -1.07 14.38
C GLY A 9 12.70 -0.05 13.39
N GLY A 10 11.58 -0.31 12.71
CA GLY A 10 10.94 0.62 11.79
C GLY A 10 10.15 1.73 12.47
N PHE A 11 9.73 2.69 11.65
CA PHE A 11 8.96 3.85 12.13
C PHE A 11 7.65 3.45 12.83
N GLY A 12 6.99 2.39 12.36
CA GLY A 12 5.76 1.87 12.98
C GLY A 12 5.95 1.48 14.44
N GLU A 13 7.01 0.70 14.74
CA GLU A 13 7.34 0.31 16.11
C GLU A 13 7.79 1.51 16.95
N MET A 14 8.57 2.42 16.37
CA MET A 14 9.03 3.64 17.06
C MET A 14 7.88 4.55 17.52
N LEU A 15 6.72 4.45 16.87
CA LEU A 15 5.47 5.11 17.30
C LEU A 15 4.71 4.34 18.36
N GLY A 16 5.23 3.19 18.83
CA GLY A 16 4.61 2.35 19.85
C GLY A 16 3.48 1.45 19.32
N ASN A 17 3.45 1.21 18.01
CA ASN A 17 2.41 0.37 17.42
C ASN A 17 2.76 -1.13 17.50
N ASP A 18 1.73 -1.97 17.53
CA ASP A 18 1.85 -3.43 17.42
C ASP A 18 2.00 -3.84 15.94
N LEU A 19 3.22 -4.22 15.55
CA LEU A 19 3.53 -4.63 14.18
C LEU A 19 2.76 -5.87 13.75
N SER A 20 2.38 -6.76 14.67
CA SER A 20 1.68 -8.01 14.35
C SER A 20 0.37 -7.76 13.62
N GLN A 21 -0.27 -6.62 13.87
CA GLN A 21 -1.50 -6.18 13.20
C GLN A 21 -1.30 -5.96 11.70
N LEU A 22 -0.12 -5.55 11.27
CA LEU A 22 0.21 -5.40 9.84
C LEU A 22 0.85 -6.67 9.28
N GLN A 23 1.71 -7.34 10.04
CA GLN A 23 2.43 -8.52 9.59
C GLN A 23 1.50 -9.67 9.19
N ARG A 24 0.32 -9.79 9.81
CA ARG A 24 -0.72 -10.77 9.43
C ARG A 24 -1.17 -10.64 7.97
N THR A 25 -0.95 -9.49 7.33
CA THR A 25 -1.33 -9.27 5.93
C THR A 25 -0.29 -9.77 4.94
N ILE A 26 0.91 -10.15 5.39
CA ILE A 26 2.04 -10.53 4.52
C ILE A 26 1.68 -11.79 3.72
N GLU A 27 1.28 -12.87 4.37
CA GLU A 27 0.99 -14.14 3.69
C GLU A 27 -0.18 -14.05 2.69
N PRO A 28 -1.34 -13.42 3.01
CA PRO A 28 -2.37 -13.19 1.99
C PRO A 28 -1.88 -12.36 0.80
N ASN A 29 -1.07 -11.33 1.04
CA ASN A 29 -0.47 -10.54 -0.05
C ASN A 29 0.51 -11.36 -0.90
N LYS A 30 1.34 -12.21 -0.30
CA LYS A 30 2.23 -13.13 -1.06
C LYS A 30 1.45 -14.05 -1.98
N ALA A 31 0.40 -14.67 -1.46
CA ALA A 31 -0.45 -15.58 -2.23
C ALA A 31 -1.12 -14.83 -3.40
N LEU A 32 -1.71 -13.67 -3.11
CA LEU A 32 -2.38 -12.86 -4.13
C LEU A 32 -1.40 -12.35 -5.18
N LEU A 33 -0.24 -11.83 -4.77
CA LEU A 33 0.81 -11.33 -5.66
C LEU A 33 1.35 -12.45 -6.58
N ALA A 34 1.56 -13.65 -6.03
CA ALA A 34 2.00 -14.80 -6.82
C ALA A 34 0.98 -15.20 -7.89
N ALA A 35 -0.31 -15.28 -7.52
CA ALA A 35 -1.40 -15.59 -8.45
C ALA A 35 -1.56 -14.49 -9.52
N TRP A 36 -1.45 -13.22 -9.13
CA TRP A 36 -1.53 -12.06 -10.03
C TRP A 36 -0.42 -12.07 -11.07
N ARG A 37 0.82 -12.33 -10.64
CA ARG A 37 1.99 -12.52 -11.52
C ARG A 37 1.83 -13.72 -12.43
N GLY A 38 1.30 -14.84 -11.91
CA GLY A 38 1.01 -16.06 -12.68
C GLY A 38 -0.03 -15.83 -13.78
N ALA A 39 -0.98 -14.96 -13.57
CA ALA A 39 -1.98 -14.55 -14.55
C ALA A 39 -1.48 -13.49 -15.55
N GLY A 40 -0.22 -13.04 -15.46
CA GLY A 40 0.37 -12.05 -16.36
C GLY A 40 -0.24 -10.64 -16.18
N LEU A 41 -0.88 -10.36 -15.07
CA LEU A 41 -1.52 -9.07 -14.79
C LEU A 41 -0.49 -8.05 -14.29
N MET A 42 -0.75 -6.77 -14.58
CA MET A 42 0.12 -5.68 -14.19
C MET A 42 0.21 -5.54 -12.67
N VAL A 43 1.44 -5.45 -12.17
CA VAL A 43 1.75 -5.17 -10.76
C VAL A 43 2.47 -3.84 -10.67
N LEU A 44 2.06 -3.01 -9.70
CA LEU A 44 2.77 -1.79 -9.31
C LEU A 44 2.99 -1.79 -7.80
N HIS A 45 4.13 -1.29 -7.39
CA HIS A 45 4.46 -1.13 -5.99
C HIS A 45 4.52 0.34 -5.62
N THR A 46 4.09 0.69 -4.41
CA THR A 46 4.18 2.05 -3.91
C THR A 46 4.96 2.09 -2.60
N ARG A 47 5.79 3.12 -2.44
CA ARG A 47 6.54 3.39 -1.21
C ARG A 47 6.31 4.83 -0.79
N GLU A 48 5.92 5.07 0.46
CA GLU A 48 5.90 6.42 0.99
C GLU A 48 7.33 6.83 1.36
N GLY A 49 7.78 7.94 0.78
CA GLY A 49 9.12 8.43 1.08
C GLY A 49 9.42 9.76 0.44
N HIS A 50 10.25 10.52 1.14
CA HIS A 50 10.69 11.83 0.75
C HIS A 50 12.08 11.80 0.12
N ARG A 51 12.38 12.83 -0.65
CA ARG A 51 13.71 13.05 -1.23
C ARG A 51 14.77 13.14 -0.12
N GLN A 52 15.99 12.80 -0.44
CA GLN A 52 17.11 12.87 0.53
C GLN A 52 17.34 14.29 1.07
N ASP A 53 17.08 15.32 0.26
CA ASP A 53 17.15 16.73 0.64
C ASP A 53 15.90 17.24 1.39
N LEU A 54 14.86 16.40 1.53
CA LEU A 54 13.56 16.71 2.13
C LEU A 54 12.83 17.90 1.50
N ALA A 55 13.21 18.31 0.30
CA ALA A 55 12.58 19.46 -0.39
C ALA A 55 11.09 19.24 -0.69
N ASP A 56 10.63 17.97 -0.72
CA ASP A 56 9.23 17.57 -0.91
C ASP A 56 8.49 17.27 0.41
N LEU A 57 9.09 17.55 1.58
CA LEU A 57 8.47 17.34 2.89
C LEU A 57 7.85 18.64 3.42
N PRO A 58 6.51 18.79 3.41
CA PRO A 58 5.87 19.97 3.97
C PRO A 58 6.16 20.12 5.47
N PRO A 59 6.41 21.33 5.99
CA PRO A 59 6.67 21.54 7.42
C PRO A 59 5.55 20.98 8.32
N ALA A 60 4.30 21.12 7.91
CA ALA A 60 3.15 20.58 8.64
C ALA A 60 3.17 19.04 8.74
N LYS A 61 3.72 18.33 7.74
CA LYS A 61 3.85 16.88 7.77
C LYS A 61 5.00 16.45 8.69
N LYS A 62 6.08 17.23 8.73
CA LYS A 62 7.24 16.97 9.59
C LYS A 62 6.90 17.02 11.08
N VAL A 63 6.07 17.98 11.49
CA VAL A 63 5.72 18.18 12.91
C VAL A 63 4.52 17.37 13.40
N ARG A 64 3.87 16.60 12.52
CA ARG A 64 2.77 15.73 12.89
C ARG A 64 3.29 14.38 13.35
N GLY A 65 2.82 13.93 14.49
CA GLY A 65 3.16 12.63 15.07
C GLY A 65 3.29 12.67 16.58
N ARG A 66 3.33 11.50 17.20
CA ARG A 66 3.45 11.33 18.66
C ARG A 66 4.81 10.80 19.07
N GLY A 67 5.80 10.85 18.27
CA GLY A 67 7.12 10.30 18.57
C GLY A 67 8.13 11.38 18.90
N GLU A 68 9.21 10.98 19.56
CA GLU A 68 10.42 11.82 19.72
C GLU A 68 11.12 12.05 18.38
N LYS A 69 10.86 11.17 17.39
CA LYS A 69 11.43 11.23 16.05
C LYS A 69 10.34 11.45 14.99
N THR A 70 10.75 12.17 13.95
CA THR A 70 9.88 12.54 12.84
C THR A 70 10.46 12.08 11.51
N ILE A 71 9.72 12.28 10.42
CA ILE A 71 10.20 11.98 9.06
C ILE A 71 11.49 12.73 8.79
N GLY A 72 12.51 12.00 8.31
CA GLY A 72 13.84 12.52 8.02
C GLY A 72 14.86 12.38 9.14
N ASP A 73 14.44 12.11 10.37
CA ASP A 73 15.33 11.83 11.49
C ASP A 73 15.94 10.42 11.36
N HIS A 74 17.11 10.21 11.95
CA HIS A 74 17.77 8.91 11.96
C HIS A 74 17.06 7.92 12.90
N GLY A 75 16.70 6.76 12.35
CA GLY A 75 16.23 5.58 13.05
C GLY A 75 17.18 4.40 12.89
N PRO A 76 16.84 3.21 13.41
CA PRO A 76 17.67 2.00 13.28
C PRO A 76 17.88 1.55 11.84
N MET A 77 16.92 1.81 10.93
CA MET A 77 16.98 1.45 9.52
C MET A 77 17.23 2.66 8.60
N GLY A 78 18.05 3.60 9.05
CA GLY A 78 18.37 4.82 8.31
C GLY A 78 17.42 5.98 8.62
N ARG A 79 17.35 6.95 7.74
CA ARG A 79 16.46 8.11 7.90
C ARG A 79 15.00 7.73 7.60
N ILE A 80 14.13 8.00 8.55
CA ILE A 80 12.72 7.60 8.53
C ILE A 80 12.02 8.14 7.26
N LEU A 81 11.43 7.23 6.48
CA LEU A 81 10.70 7.53 5.24
C LEU A 81 11.50 8.40 4.25
N VAL A 82 12.79 8.17 4.12
CA VAL A 82 13.65 8.82 3.13
C VAL A 82 14.06 7.83 2.05
N ARG A 83 13.96 8.24 0.79
CA ARG A 83 14.26 7.38 -0.37
C ARG A 83 15.70 6.91 -0.36
N GLY A 84 15.89 5.61 -0.57
CA GLY A 84 17.20 4.96 -0.57
C GLY A 84 17.65 4.43 0.79
N GLU A 85 16.94 4.73 1.87
CA GLU A 85 17.21 4.16 3.19
C GLU A 85 16.61 2.76 3.32
N GLU A 86 17.15 1.94 4.22
CA GLU A 86 16.70 0.56 4.43
C GLU A 86 15.23 0.48 4.84
N GLY A 87 14.78 1.32 5.76
CA GLY A 87 13.39 1.37 6.21
C GLY A 87 12.40 1.76 5.12
N HIS A 88 12.84 2.57 4.15
CA HIS A 88 12.02 2.97 3.01
C HIS A 88 11.73 1.82 2.04
N ASP A 89 12.56 0.79 1.99
CA ASP A 89 12.41 -0.27 1.01
C ASP A 89 11.25 -1.24 1.32
N ILE A 90 10.85 -2.00 0.32
CA ILE A 90 9.77 -2.99 0.43
C ILE A 90 10.32 -4.24 1.13
N ILE A 91 9.50 -4.87 1.97
CA ILE A 91 9.87 -6.12 2.65
C ILE A 91 10.24 -7.21 1.62
N PRO A 92 11.18 -8.11 1.96
CA PRO A 92 11.67 -9.13 1.02
C PRO A 92 10.57 -10.03 0.46
N GLU A 93 9.56 -10.35 1.26
CA GLU A 93 8.46 -11.27 0.89
C GLU A 93 7.60 -10.74 -0.27
N LEU A 94 7.56 -9.42 -0.46
CA LEU A 94 6.73 -8.75 -1.47
C LEU A 94 7.58 -7.91 -2.43
N TYR A 95 8.86 -8.22 -2.54
CA TYR A 95 9.79 -7.39 -3.31
C TYR A 95 9.41 -7.33 -4.80
N PRO A 96 9.57 -6.16 -5.42
CA PRO A 96 9.30 -5.96 -6.84
C PRO A 96 10.18 -6.85 -7.72
N ARG A 97 9.63 -7.33 -8.83
CA ARG A 97 10.38 -8.00 -9.90
C ARG A 97 10.80 -7.00 -10.97
N ALA A 98 11.81 -7.36 -11.74
CA ALA A 98 12.20 -6.57 -12.92
C ALA A 98 10.98 -6.36 -13.84
N GLY A 99 10.73 -5.11 -14.23
CA GLY A 99 9.59 -4.72 -15.06
C GLY A 99 8.32 -4.34 -14.26
N GLU A 100 8.30 -4.50 -12.94
CA GLU A 100 7.21 -3.99 -12.09
C GLU A 100 7.53 -2.56 -11.65
N PRO A 101 6.73 -1.55 -12.02
CA PRO A 101 6.97 -0.18 -11.61
C PRO A 101 6.91 0.01 -10.10
N VAL A 102 7.83 0.82 -9.57
CA VAL A 102 7.84 1.22 -8.15
C VAL A 102 7.63 2.73 -8.08
N ILE A 103 6.58 3.14 -7.39
CA ILE A 103 6.16 4.53 -7.27
C ILE A 103 6.55 5.06 -5.90
N ASP A 104 7.52 5.96 -5.83
CA ASP A 104 7.87 6.68 -4.61
C ASP A 104 6.94 7.89 -4.45
N LYS A 105 6.10 7.86 -3.42
CA LYS A 105 5.08 8.86 -3.16
C LYS A 105 5.40 9.72 -1.92
N PRO A 106 5.41 11.05 -2.04
CA PRO A 106 5.61 11.93 -0.87
C PRO A 106 4.33 12.12 -0.06
N GLY A 107 3.18 11.73 -0.62
CA GLY A 107 1.85 11.80 0.00
C GLY A 107 1.39 10.48 0.62
N LYS A 108 0.22 10.53 1.27
CA LYS A 108 -0.44 9.32 1.78
C LYS A 108 -1.07 8.53 0.63
N GLY A 109 -1.78 9.20 -0.27
CA GLY A 109 -2.28 8.61 -1.49
C GLY A 109 -1.20 8.38 -2.53
N ALA A 110 -1.47 7.49 -3.47
CA ALA A 110 -0.50 7.06 -4.45
C ALA A 110 -0.50 7.92 -5.73
N PHE A 111 -1.51 8.77 -5.93
CA PHE A 111 -1.63 9.59 -7.13
C PHE A 111 -1.05 11.00 -6.98
N TRP A 112 -1.05 11.55 -5.76
CA TRP A 112 -0.56 12.89 -5.55
C TRP A 112 0.96 12.99 -5.74
N ALA A 113 1.39 13.90 -6.62
CA ALA A 113 2.79 14.18 -6.94
C ALA A 113 3.57 12.92 -7.41
N THR A 114 2.90 12.03 -8.17
CA THR A 114 3.49 10.83 -8.79
C THR A 114 3.05 10.71 -10.24
N ASP A 115 3.70 9.82 -10.96
CA ASP A 115 3.37 9.44 -12.33
C ASP A 115 2.39 8.26 -12.43
N LEU A 116 1.84 7.76 -11.30
CA LEU A 116 0.97 6.59 -11.26
C LEU A 116 -0.21 6.71 -12.25
N HIS A 117 -0.88 7.87 -12.28
CA HIS A 117 -2.02 8.06 -13.19
C HIS A 117 -1.61 7.94 -14.66
N ALA A 118 -0.48 8.52 -15.04
CA ALA A 118 0.02 8.44 -16.40
C ALA A 118 0.38 6.99 -16.80
N ILE A 119 1.01 6.23 -15.89
CA ILE A 119 1.35 4.82 -16.09
C ILE A 119 0.09 3.99 -16.32
N LEU A 120 -0.93 4.13 -15.45
CA LEU A 120 -2.19 3.41 -15.55
C LEU A 120 -2.96 3.75 -16.84
N GLN A 121 -2.99 5.03 -17.21
CA GLN A 121 -3.64 5.48 -18.45
C GLN A 121 -2.94 4.91 -19.69
N HIS A 122 -1.60 4.94 -19.72
CA HIS A 122 -0.82 4.38 -20.82
C HIS A 122 -1.07 2.88 -20.98
N ALA A 123 -1.19 2.15 -19.86
CA ALA A 123 -1.48 0.72 -19.84
C ALA A 123 -2.97 0.38 -20.08
N GLY A 124 -3.85 1.37 -20.24
CA GLY A 124 -5.29 1.16 -20.44
C GLY A 124 -6.01 0.58 -19.23
N ILE A 125 -5.42 0.69 -18.04
CA ILE A 125 -5.99 0.14 -16.80
C ILE A 125 -7.19 0.99 -16.35
N ARG A 126 -8.26 0.32 -15.93
CA ARG A 126 -9.48 0.93 -15.42
C ARG A 126 -9.88 0.42 -14.04
N GLN A 127 -9.39 -0.75 -13.67
CA GLN A 127 -9.74 -1.43 -12.44
C GLN A 127 -8.49 -1.70 -11.62
N LEU A 128 -8.55 -1.46 -10.32
CA LEU A 128 -7.43 -1.60 -9.40
C LEU A 128 -7.79 -2.56 -8.28
N VAL A 129 -6.91 -3.50 -8.00
CA VAL A 129 -6.91 -4.21 -6.72
C VAL A 129 -5.90 -3.53 -5.82
N VAL A 130 -6.39 -2.90 -4.74
CA VAL A 130 -5.55 -2.09 -3.84
C VAL A 130 -5.27 -2.88 -2.58
N THR A 131 -3.99 -3.12 -2.27
CA THR A 131 -3.53 -3.87 -1.10
C THR A 131 -2.48 -3.10 -0.32
N GLY A 132 -2.09 -3.63 0.85
CA GLY A 132 -1.02 -3.08 1.67
C GLY A 132 -1.49 -2.31 2.89
N VAL A 133 -0.63 -1.45 3.43
CA VAL A 133 -0.83 -0.81 4.74
C VAL A 133 -0.61 0.70 4.67
N THR A 134 -1.27 1.49 5.53
CA THR A 134 -2.37 1.11 6.43
C THR A 134 -3.73 1.37 5.79
N THR A 135 -4.73 0.61 6.22
CA THR A 135 -6.09 0.64 5.63
C THR A 135 -6.68 2.05 5.63
N GLU A 136 -6.66 2.73 6.76
CA GLU A 136 -7.29 4.05 6.97
C GLU A 136 -6.49 5.21 6.38
N VAL A 137 -5.18 5.01 6.09
CA VAL A 137 -4.31 6.07 5.60
C VAL A 137 -4.00 5.87 4.11
N CYS A 138 -2.96 5.09 3.77
CA CYS A 138 -2.50 4.99 2.39
C CYS A 138 -3.52 4.30 1.48
N VAL A 139 -4.16 3.22 1.94
CA VAL A 139 -5.15 2.49 1.16
C VAL A 139 -6.39 3.36 0.91
N ASN A 140 -7.04 3.87 1.96
CA ASN A 140 -8.23 4.71 1.80
C ASN A 140 -7.97 5.97 0.98
N THR A 141 -6.83 6.65 1.20
CA THR A 141 -6.49 7.84 0.40
C THR A 141 -6.31 7.46 -1.07
N THR A 142 -5.58 6.39 -1.36
CA THR A 142 -5.36 5.93 -2.74
C THR A 142 -6.68 5.54 -3.43
N VAL A 143 -7.56 4.83 -2.72
CA VAL A 143 -8.87 4.42 -3.26
C VAL A 143 -9.74 5.64 -3.60
N ARG A 144 -9.77 6.67 -2.74
CA ARG A 144 -10.51 7.92 -2.99
C ARG A 144 -9.93 8.69 -4.17
N GLU A 145 -8.60 8.86 -4.22
CA GLU A 145 -7.92 9.50 -5.34
C GLU A 145 -8.13 8.74 -6.66
N ALA A 146 -8.19 7.41 -6.61
CA ALA A 146 -8.49 6.56 -7.76
C ALA A 146 -9.93 6.77 -8.25
N ASN A 147 -10.90 6.75 -7.31
CA ASN A 147 -12.30 6.96 -7.61
C ASN A 147 -12.55 8.32 -8.29
N ASP A 148 -11.96 9.40 -7.78
CA ASP A 148 -12.06 10.74 -8.37
C ASP A 148 -11.46 10.81 -9.79
N ARG A 149 -10.62 9.84 -10.18
CA ARG A 149 -10.02 9.69 -11.53
C ARG A 149 -10.72 8.67 -12.42
N GLY A 150 -11.84 8.11 -11.93
CA GLY A 150 -12.66 7.15 -12.69
C GLY A 150 -12.12 5.72 -12.70
N TYR A 151 -11.33 5.32 -11.71
CA TYR A 151 -10.94 3.92 -11.52
C TYR A 151 -11.92 3.21 -10.60
N ASP A 152 -12.27 1.97 -10.96
CA ASP A 152 -12.95 1.04 -10.07
C ASP A 152 -11.93 0.40 -9.12
N CYS A 153 -12.25 0.36 -7.83
CA CYS A 153 -11.35 -0.19 -6.82
C CYS A 153 -11.96 -1.41 -6.13
N LEU A 154 -11.17 -2.48 -6.00
CA LEU A 154 -11.45 -3.66 -5.20
C LEU A 154 -10.38 -3.77 -4.10
N VAL A 155 -10.82 -3.92 -2.86
CA VAL A 155 -9.92 -4.05 -1.70
C VAL A 155 -10.13 -5.41 -1.04
N PRO A 156 -9.17 -6.33 -1.12
CA PRO A 156 -9.23 -7.58 -0.35
C PRO A 156 -8.87 -7.31 1.11
N ALA A 157 -9.84 -7.53 2.00
CA ALA A 157 -9.78 -7.15 3.41
C ALA A 157 -8.61 -7.78 4.18
N ASP A 158 -8.25 -9.00 3.84
CA ASP A 158 -7.12 -9.72 4.44
C ASP A 158 -5.75 -9.32 3.88
N CYS A 159 -5.73 -8.60 2.75
CA CYS A 159 -4.52 -8.05 2.14
C CYS A 159 -4.25 -6.60 2.51
N VAL A 160 -5.07 -6.01 3.37
CA VAL A 160 -4.87 -4.68 3.95
C VAL A 160 -4.89 -4.76 5.48
N GLY A 161 -4.23 -3.83 6.16
CA GLY A 161 -4.16 -3.84 7.63
C GLY A 161 -4.01 -2.45 8.21
N SER A 162 -4.36 -2.31 9.47
CA SER A 162 -4.10 -1.15 10.30
C SER A 162 -3.48 -1.60 11.63
N TYR A 163 -2.70 -0.75 12.27
CA TYR A 163 -2.26 -0.97 13.65
C TYR A 163 -3.45 -0.97 14.63
N PHE A 164 -4.57 -0.37 14.21
CA PHE A 164 -5.80 -0.23 15.01
C PHE A 164 -6.92 -1.03 14.35
N PRO A 165 -7.36 -2.17 14.94
CA PRO A 165 -8.40 -3.01 14.35
C PRO A 165 -9.69 -2.26 14.01
N GLU A 166 -10.12 -1.33 14.88
CA GLU A 166 -11.30 -0.51 14.68
C GLU A 166 -11.17 0.44 13.48
N PHE A 167 -9.97 0.96 13.20
CA PHE A 167 -9.72 1.80 12.02
C PHE A 167 -9.72 0.96 10.74
N HIS A 168 -9.19 -0.25 10.80
CA HIS A 168 -9.26 -1.19 9.69
C HIS A 168 -10.71 -1.50 9.33
N GLU A 169 -11.52 -1.92 10.30
CA GLU A 169 -12.94 -2.22 10.07
C GLU A 169 -13.71 -1.02 9.53
N MET A 170 -13.53 0.14 10.15
CA MET A 170 -14.22 1.37 9.74
C MET A 170 -13.76 1.82 8.34
N GLY A 171 -12.46 1.73 8.05
CA GLY A 171 -11.90 2.05 6.75
C GLY A 171 -12.52 1.23 5.63
N LEU A 172 -12.68 -0.08 5.85
CA LEU A 172 -13.36 -0.98 4.89
C LEU A 172 -14.86 -0.68 4.76
N LYS A 173 -15.54 -0.36 5.88
CA LYS A 173 -16.95 0.05 5.85
C LYS A 173 -17.16 1.33 5.04
N MET A 174 -16.24 2.30 5.17
CA MET A 174 -16.31 3.56 4.41
C MET A 174 -16.14 3.33 2.89
N ILE A 175 -15.26 2.43 2.47
CA ILE A 175 -15.04 2.13 1.05
C ILE A 175 -16.33 1.62 0.40
N LYS A 176 -17.00 0.64 1.02
CA LYS A 176 -18.19 -0.02 0.49
C LYS A 176 -19.53 0.62 0.87
N ALA A 177 -19.50 1.76 1.58
CA ALA A 177 -20.71 2.46 1.98
C ALA A 177 -21.60 2.82 0.76
N GLN A 178 -22.90 2.92 0.96
CA GLN A 178 -23.84 3.36 -0.07
C GLN A 178 -23.77 2.54 -1.38
N GLY A 179 -23.49 1.25 -1.28
CA GLY A 179 -23.40 0.37 -2.46
C GLY A 179 -22.06 0.41 -3.17
N GLY A 180 -20.99 0.85 -2.48
CA GLY A 180 -19.63 0.89 -3.04
C GLY A 180 -19.21 2.27 -3.53
N ILE A 181 -19.52 3.32 -2.77
CA ILE A 181 -19.27 4.72 -3.19
C ILE A 181 -17.80 5.00 -3.56
N PHE A 182 -16.86 4.29 -2.98
CA PHE A 182 -15.44 4.38 -3.34
C PHE A 182 -14.88 3.09 -3.95
N GLY A 183 -15.66 2.00 -3.92
CA GLY A 183 -15.23 0.70 -4.42
C GLY A 183 -15.84 -0.46 -3.64
N TRP A 184 -15.29 -1.64 -3.87
CA TRP A 184 -15.78 -2.88 -3.27
C TRP A 184 -14.75 -3.49 -2.33
N VAL A 185 -15.25 -4.27 -1.38
CA VAL A 185 -14.42 -5.01 -0.43
C VAL A 185 -14.73 -6.50 -0.59
N THR A 186 -13.68 -7.30 -0.64
CA THR A 186 -13.76 -8.75 -0.76
C THR A 186 -12.74 -9.42 0.17
N HIS A 187 -12.45 -10.69 -0.04
CA HIS A 187 -11.37 -11.45 0.59
C HIS A 187 -10.51 -12.08 -0.50
N SER A 188 -9.19 -12.22 -0.29
CA SER A 188 -8.28 -12.82 -1.28
C SER A 188 -8.73 -14.19 -1.76
N SER A 189 -9.33 -14.98 -0.87
CA SER A 189 -9.90 -16.30 -1.19
C SER A 189 -10.99 -16.29 -2.27
N LYS A 190 -11.60 -15.13 -2.56
CA LYS A 190 -12.55 -14.97 -3.67
C LYS A 190 -11.90 -14.53 -4.97
N ILE A 191 -10.71 -13.95 -4.90
CA ILE A 191 -9.94 -13.51 -6.06
C ILE A 191 -9.09 -14.66 -6.61
N LEU A 192 -8.42 -15.40 -5.72
CA LEU A 192 -7.49 -16.47 -6.10
C LEU A 192 -8.06 -17.49 -7.08
N PRO A 193 -9.30 -18.02 -6.91
CA PRO A 193 -9.88 -18.98 -7.86
C PRO A 193 -10.13 -18.39 -9.25
N VAL A 194 -10.38 -17.06 -9.33
CA VAL A 194 -10.62 -16.37 -10.62
C VAL A 194 -9.32 -16.20 -11.40
N LEU A 195 -8.18 -16.12 -10.70
CA LEU A 195 -6.85 -15.99 -11.30
C LEU A 195 -6.22 -17.35 -11.66
N ALA A 196 -6.78 -18.45 -11.16
CA ALA A 196 -6.29 -19.78 -11.51
C ALA A 196 -6.47 -20.03 -13.02
N PRO A 197 -5.50 -20.68 -13.70
CA PRO A 197 -5.69 -21.10 -15.08
C PRO A 197 -6.97 -21.93 -15.19
N ALA A 198 -7.78 -21.68 -16.24
CA ALA A 198 -8.93 -22.54 -16.53
C ALA A 198 -8.44 -23.97 -16.68
N GLU A 199 -9.06 -24.93 -15.97
CA GLU A 199 -8.77 -26.34 -16.24
C GLU A 199 -9.06 -26.62 -17.71
N PRO A 200 -8.17 -27.32 -18.42
CA PRO A 200 -8.45 -27.73 -19.78
C PRO A 200 -9.75 -28.53 -19.76
N THR A 201 -10.77 -28.02 -20.46
CA THR A 201 -11.99 -28.77 -20.70
C THR A 201 -11.62 -30.05 -21.44
N ALA A 202 -11.82 -31.19 -20.77
CA ALA A 202 -11.58 -32.53 -21.30
C ALA A 202 -12.48 -32.83 -22.53
#